data_7d7e8581b61190df258a4f6456481af5
#
_entry.id   7d7e8581b61190df258a4f6456481af5
#
_cell.length_a   1.000
_cell.length_b   1.000
_cell.length_c   1.000
_cell.angle_alpha   90.00
_cell.angle_beta   90.00
_cell.angle_gamma   90.00
#
_symmetry.space_group_name_H-M   'P 1'
#
loop_
_entity.id
_entity.type
_entity.pdbx_description
1 polymer ?
#
loop_
_entity_poly.entity_id
_entity_poly.type
_entity_poly.pdbx_seq_one_letter_code
_entity_poly.pdbx_strand_id
1 'polypeptide(L)'
;MSVPTFIAYASGLPLVREAIKNAVSLLRETASKLVSLTTWEEMDTPGRFIATEVLTSIDSSEFTIADISKSNFNVFYEIGYSIGRG
;
A
#
# COMPACT_ATOMS: atom_id res chain seq x y z
N MET A 1 4.14 -0.60 20.01
CA MET A 1 3.62 -1.52 18.96
C MET A 1 3.18 -0.69 17.77
N SER A 2 3.59 -1.06 16.57
CA SER A 2 3.21 -0.33 15.36
C SER A 2 1.93 -0.93 14.75
N VAL A 3 1.16 -0.07 14.08
CA VAL A 3 -0.06 -0.49 13.39
C VAL A 3 0.30 -0.82 11.94
N PRO A 4 0.12 -2.07 11.49
CA PRO A 4 0.41 -2.42 10.09
C PRO A 4 -0.60 -1.75 9.16
N THR A 5 -0.09 -1.05 8.17
CA THR A 5 -0.89 -0.26 7.22
C THR A 5 -0.39 -0.52 5.80
N PHE A 6 -1.29 -0.88 4.89
CA PHE A 6 -0.99 -1.05 3.48
C PHE A 6 -1.38 0.19 2.69
N ILE A 7 -0.55 0.59 1.73
CA ILE A 7 -0.79 1.76 0.89
C ILE A 7 -0.98 1.32 -0.56
N ALA A 8 -2.17 1.58 -1.11
CA ALA A 8 -2.54 1.28 -2.48
C ALA A 8 -2.51 2.55 -3.32
N TYR A 9 -1.84 2.52 -4.46
CA TYR A 9 -1.77 3.65 -5.38
C TYR A 9 -1.42 3.20 -6.79
N ALA A 10 -1.73 4.05 -7.77
CA ALA A 10 -1.40 3.79 -9.17
C ALA A 10 0.03 4.25 -9.47
N SER A 11 0.86 3.35 -9.98
CA SER A 11 2.25 3.67 -10.28
C SER A 11 2.43 4.50 -11.56
N GLY A 12 1.37 4.61 -12.38
CA GLY A 12 1.44 5.31 -13.66
C GLY A 12 1.49 6.83 -13.57
N LEU A 13 1.43 7.40 -12.36
CA LEU A 13 1.51 8.85 -12.14
C LEU A 13 2.81 9.16 -11.39
N PRO A 14 3.87 9.60 -12.10
CA PRO A 14 5.18 9.80 -11.45
C PRO A 14 5.16 10.76 -10.26
N LEU A 15 4.40 11.84 -10.35
CA LEU A 15 4.33 12.82 -9.26
C LEU A 15 3.64 12.23 -8.02
N VAL A 16 2.57 11.47 -8.21
CA VAL A 16 1.88 10.79 -7.10
C VAL A 16 2.79 9.74 -6.48
N ARG A 17 3.45 8.94 -7.31
CA ARG A 17 4.37 7.91 -6.86
C ARG A 17 5.49 8.49 -6.00
N GLU A 18 6.12 9.57 -6.47
CA GLU A 18 7.18 10.23 -5.72
C GLU A 18 6.68 10.83 -4.41
N ALA A 19 5.50 11.47 -4.43
CA ALA A 19 4.90 12.03 -3.23
C ALA A 19 4.64 10.94 -2.18
N ILE A 20 4.12 9.79 -2.60
CA ILE A 20 3.86 8.67 -1.69
C ILE A 20 5.17 8.11 -1.14
N LYS A 21 6.17 7.91 -1.98
CA LYS A 21 7.48 7.42 -1.54
C LYS A 21 8.13 8.35 -0.53
N ASN A 22 8.05 9.66 -0.78
CA ASN A 22 8.61 10.66 0.13
C ASN A 22 7.86 10.67 1.47
N ALA A 23 6.53 10.58 1.43
CA ALA A 23 5.71 10.54 2.64
C ALA A 23 6.00 9.27 3.45
N VAL A 24 6.13 8.13 2.80
CA VAL A 24 6.46 6.86 3.46
C VAL A 24 7.83 6.95 4.13
N SER A 25 8.83 7.48 3.43
CA SER A 25 10.17 7.64 4.00
C SER A 25 10.15 8.53 5.23
N LEU A 26 9.44 9.65 5.15
CA LEU A 26 9.34 10.59 6.26
C LEU A 26 8.64 9.94 7.47
N LEU A 27 7.54 9.24 7.25
CA LEU A 27 6.82 8.57 8.32
C LEU A 27 7.65 7.44 8.95
N ARG A 28 8.45 6.73 8.17
CA ARG A 28 9.35 5.70 8.69
C ARG A 28 10.43 6.29 9.58
N GLU A 29 10.88 7.51 9.27
CA GLU A 29 11.86 8.19 10.11
C GLU A 29 11.25 8.76 11.39
N THR A 30 10.03 9.28 11.33
CA THR A 30 9.44 10.04 12.42
C THR A 30 8.41 9.28 13.25
N ALA A 31 7.75 8.28 12.67
CA ALA A 31 6.64 7.58 13.31
C ALA A 31 6.71 6.06 13.19
N SER A 32 7.91 5.49 13.01
CA SER A 32 8.08 4.04 12.81
C SER A 32 7.58 3.20 13.99
N LYS A 33 7.52 3.77 15.18
CA LYS A 33 6.99 3.08 16.36
C LYS A 33 5.47 3.06 16.41
N LEU A 34 4.82 3.94 15.64
CA LEU A 34 3.35 4.06 15.63
C LEU A 34 2.73 3.36 14.43
N VAL A 35 3.38 3.40 13.28
CA VAL A 35 2.83 2.89 12.02
C VAL A 35 3.89 2.05 11.31
N SER A 36 3.47 0.91 10.80
CA SER A 36 4.30 0.07 9.93
C SER A 36 3.71 0.13 8.52
N LEU A 37 4.37 0.84 7.62
CA LEU A 37 3.86 1.09 6.28
C LEU A 37 4.41 0.09 5.27
N THR A 38 3.54 -0.44 4.42
CA THR A 38 3.91 -1.35 3.34
C THR A 38 3.27 -0.87 2.05
N THR A 39 4.08 -0.76 1.00
CA THR A 39 3.59 -0.43 -0.34
C THR A 39 3.75 -1.64 -1.25
N TRP A 40 2.91 -1.72 -2.30
CA TRP A 40 2.98 -2.85 -3.22
C TRP A 40 4.31 -2.89 -3.99
N GLU A 41 4.96 -1.76 -4.21
CA GLU A 41 6.22 -1.70 -4.93
C GLU A 41 7.37 -2.35 -4.16
N GLU A 42 7.25 -2.46 -2.86
CA GLU A 42 8.26 -3.11 -2.02
C GLU A 42 8.17 -4.64 -2.04
N MET A 43 7.12 -5.16 -2.68
CA MET A 43 6.85 -6.59 -2.76
C MET A 43 7.39 -7.22 -4.03
N ASP A 44 8.31 -6.55 -4.72
CA ASP A 44 8.87 -7.02 -5.99
C ASP A 44 9.70 -8.29 -5.76
N THR A 45 9.03 -9.42 -5.88
CA THR A 45 9.68 -10.73 -5.76
C THR A 45 9.64 -11.40 -7.13
N PRO A 46 10.79 -11.56 -7.79
CA PRO A 46 10.83 -12.17 -9.11
C PRO A 46 10.18 -13.55 -9.13
N GLY A 47 9.33 -13.79 -10.12
CA GLY A 47 8.69 -15.08 -10.34
C GLY A 47 7.44 -15.33 -9.52
N ARG A 48 6.96 -14.35 -8.74
CA ARG A 48 5.71 -14.49 -7.98
C ARG A 48 4.62 -13.59 -8.53
N PHE A 49 3.37 -13.98 -8.28
CA PHE A 49 2.24 -13.11 -8.59
C PHE A 49 2.15 -12.01 -7.55
N ILE A 50 2.38 -10.77 -7.98
CA ILE A 50 2.28 -9.59 -7.14
C ILE A 50 0.91 -9.51 -6.46
N ALA A 51 -0.16 -9.88 -7.17
CA ALA A 51 -1.52 -9.84 -6.65
C ALA A 51 -1.68 -10.65 -5.36
N THR A 52 -1.11 -11.85 -5.29
CA THR A 52 -1.21 -12.69 -4.10
C THR A 52 -0.50 -12.04 -2.90
N GLU A 53 0.67 -11.48 -3.11
CA GLU A 53 1.42 -10.82 -2.04
C GLU A 53 0.72 -9.55 -1.56
N VAL A 54 0.12 -8.79 -2.47
CA VAL A 54 -0.66 -7.60 -2.12
C VAL A 54 -1.86 -7.98 -1.25
N LEU A 55 -2.62 -9.00 -1.65
CA LEU A 55 -3.78 -9.44 -0.86
C LEU A 55 -3.36 -9.96 0.52
N THR A 56 -2.24 -10.67 0.60
CA THR A 56 -1.70 -11.13 1.87
C THR A 56 -1.32 -9.95 2.77
N SER A 57 -0.73 -8.90 2.21
CA SER A 57 -0.39 -7.70 2.96
C SER A 57 -1.63 -6.97 3.47
N ILE A 58 -2.69 -6.89 2.66
CA ILE A 58 -3.95 -6.31 3.10
C ILE A 58 -4.54 -7.12 4.26
N ASP A 59 -4.51 -8.44 4.16
CA ASP A 59 -4.99 -9.32 5.23
C ASP A 59 -4.23 -9.13 6.54
N SER A 60 -2.93 -8.85 6.45
CA SER A 60 -2.05 -8.65 7.60
C SER A 60 -2.10 -7.22 8.15
N SER A 61 -2.74 -6.29 7.44
CA SER A 61 -2.78 -4.88 7.81
C SER A 61 -4.07 -4.56 8.56
N GLU A 62 -4.00 -3.61 9.50
CA GLU A 62 -5.19 -3.09 10.16
C GLU A 62 -5.86 -2.01 9.34
N PHE A 63 -5.08 -1.23 8.59
CA PHE A 63 -5.59 -0.14 7.77
C PHE A 63 -5.05 -0.24 6.34
N THR A 64 -5.86 0.19 5.40
CA THR A 64 -5.47 0.37 4.00
C THR A 64 -5.72 1.82 3.62
N ILE A 65 -4.67 2.50 3.15
CA ILE A 65 -4.76 3.85 2.63
C ILE A 65 -4.71 3.75 1.11
N ALA A 66 -5.69 4.33 0.43
CA ALA A 66 -5.76 4.25 -1.02
C ALA A 66 -5.75 5.64 -1.66
N ASP A 67 -4.85 5.84 -2.63
CA ASP A 67 -4.86 7.03 -3.47
C ASP A 67 -5.75 6.78 -4.69
N ILE A 68 -6.77 7.60 -4.84
CA ILE A 68 -7.73 7.49 -5.95
C ILE A 68 -7.61 8.65 -6.92
N SER A 69 -6.45 9.33 -6.96
CA SER A 69 -6.20 10.46 -7.88
C SER A 69 -6.43 10.09 -9.33
N LYS A 70 -6.22 8.83 -9.69
CA LYS A 70 -6.46 8.31 -11.03
C LYS A 70 -7.23 7.01 -10.93
N SER A 71 -8.23 6.85 -11.79
CA SER A 71 -8.97 5.59 -11.89
C SER A 71 -8.01 4.46 -12.25
N ASN A 72 -7.99 3.40 -11.44
CA ASN A 72 -7.12 2.27 -11.63
C ASN A 72 -7.79 1.02 -11.08
N PHE A 73 -7.99 0.01 -11.93
CA PHE A 73 -8.68 -1.22 -11.54
C PHE A 73 -7.97 -1.95 -10.40
N ASN A 74 -6.65 -1.93 -10.39
CA ASN A 74 -5.89 -2.60 -9.33
C ASN A 74 -6.14 -1.95 -7.98
N VAL A 75 -6.12 -0.62 -7.92
CA VAL A 75 -6.40 0.12 -6.68
C VAL A 75 -7.84 -0.12 -6.25
N PHE A 76 -8.79 -0.06 -7.16
CA PHE A 76 -10.21 -0.32 -6.84
C PHE A 76 -10.43 -1.76 -6.36
N TYR A 77 -9.75 -2.71 -6.96
CA TYR A 77 -9.79 -4.11 -6.52
C TYR A 77 -9.27 -4.24 -5.08
N GLU A 78 -8.15 -3.59 -4.78
CA GLU A 78 -7.56 -3.60 -3.45
C GLU A 78 -8.46 -2.95 -2.41
N ILE A 79 -9.10 -1.83 -2.75
CA ILE A 79 -10.09 -1.18 -1.89
C ILE A 79 -11.26 -2.14 -1.62
N GLY A 80 -11.81 -2.74 -2.67
CA GLY A 80 -12.93 -3.68 -2.53
C GLY A 80 -12.56 -4.88 -1.68
N TYR A 81 -11.38 -5.44 -1.87
CA TYR A 81 -10.90 -6.55 -1.07
C TYR A 81 -10.77 -6.15 0.41
N SER A 82 -10.20 -4.99 0.67
CA SER A 82 -10.01 -4.48 2.03
C SER A 82 -11.35 -4.30 2.75
N ILE A 83 -12.34 -3.73 2.06
CA ILE A 83 -13.69 -3.57 2.61
C ILE A 83 -14.34 -4.93 2.86
N GLY A 84 -14.23 -5.84 1.91
CA GLY A 84 -14.87 -7.16 1.98
C GLY A 84 -14.36 -8.04 3.10
N ARG A 85 -13.08 -7.90 3.45
CA ARG A 85 -12.53 -8.69 4.55
C ARG A 85 -12.90 -8.14 5.94
N GLY A 86 -13.44 -6.93 5.96
CA GLY A 86 -13.79 -6.27 7.20
C GLY A 86 -12.62 -5.61 7.88
#